data_03249db9f85ed356d358972578b9942d
#
_entry.id   03249db9f85ed356d358972578b9942d
#
_cell.length_a   1.000
_cell.length_b   1.000
_cell.length_c   1.000
_cell.angle_alpha   90.00
_cell.angle_beta   90.00
_cell.angle_gamma   90.00
#
_symmetry.space_group_name_H-M   'P 1'
#
loop_
_entity.id
_entity.type
_entity.pdbx_description
1 polymer ?
#
loop_
_entity_poly.entity_id
_entity_poly.type
_entity_poly.pdbx_seq_one_letter_code
_entity_poly.pdbx_strand_id
1 'polypeptide(L)'
;MATVHEFKPRILGFLCNWCSYAGADLCGVSRYQYPPTIKVIRVMCSGRVDLEFVLQAFANGNDGVFIGGCWLGECHYVTEGNYDALSMMHLGKKLLEYIGLNPDRLRLEWVSASEGIRYAEVVTDFTARLKELGPIGVGEGIDQSALRLKLEAIKKILPYMKLVEREKLRVRFENKAQYAKFFASDELNSLLNELIVDKLAISQIMVLLQEKALSTGEIAHSLGMSASEVAKHLGSSAKQRLIRFDEDQNRYALA
;
A
#
# COMPACT_ATOMS: atom_id res chain seq x y z
N MET A 1 0.74 -38.25 9.91
CA MET A 1 -0.09 -37.02 9.81
C MET A 1 0.88 -35.86 9.61
N ALA A 2 0.90 -35.25 8.42
CA ALA A 2 1.72 -34.04 8.19
C ALA A 2 1.12 -32.93 9.04
N THR A 3 1.91 -32.36 9.93
CA THR A 3 1.52 -31.17 10.70
C THR A 3 1.30 -30.05 9.68
N VAL A 4 0.05 -29.68 9.45
CA VAL A 4 -0.29 -28.46 8.73
C VAL A 4 0.33 -27.32 9.55
N HIS A 5 1.45 -26.78 9.11
CA HIS A 5 2.04 -25.60 9.75
C HIS A 5 1.03 -24.45 9.62
N GLU A 6 0.45 -24.08 10.75
CA GLU A 6 -0.46 -22.93 10.80
C GLU A 6 0.26 -21.68 10.28
N PHE A 7 -0.35 -21.00 9.32
CA PHE A 7 0.19 -19.77 8.75
C PHE A 7 0.36 -18.70 9.83
N LYS A 8 1.57 -18.19 9.98
CA LYS A 8 1.93 -17.10 10.90
C LYS A 8 2.24 -15.86 10.09
N PRO A 9 1.34 -14.86 10.02
CA PRO A 9 1.56 -13.67 9.22
C PRO A 9 2.75 -12.87 9.73
N ARG A 10 3.54 -12.31 8.80
CA ARG A 10 4.64 -11.40 9.08
C ARG A 10 4.11 -9.98 9.03
N ILE A 11 4.11 -9.28 10.15
CA ILE A 11 3.58 -7.92 10.29
C ILE A 11 4.74 -6.96 10.56
N LEU A 12 4.81 -5.87 9.80
CA LEU A 12 5.66 -4.74 10.12
C LEU A 12 4.80 -3.61 10.70
N GLY A 13 5.10 -3.19 11.93
CA GLY A 13 4.41 -2.11 12.62
C GLY A 13 5.25 -0.84 12.68
N PHE A 14 4.67 0.30 12.26
CA PHE A 14 5.23 1.62 12.50
C PHE A 14 4.46 2.30 13.62
N LEU A 15 5.10 2.50 14.76
CA LEU A 15 4.43 3.05 15.95
C LEU A 15 4.95 4.45 16.28
N CYS A 16 4.01 5.39 16.42
CA CYS A 16 4.31 6.75 16.82
C CYS A 16 4.89 6.79 18.24
N ASN A 17 6.03 7.46 18.39
CA ASN A 17 6.77 7.60 19.63
C ASN A 17 5.91 8.12 20.80
N TRP A 18 5.03 9.08 20.53
CA TRP A 18 4.33 9.84 21.57
C TRP A 18 3.08 9.15 22.09
N CYS A 19 2.55 8.18 21.35
CA CYS A 19 1.29 7.53 21.70
C CYS A 19 1.37 6.00 21.56
N SER A 20 1.21 5.45 20.35
CA SER A 20 1.06 4.01 20.15
C SER A 20 2.29 3.19 20.56
N TYR A 21 3.51 3.73 20.47
CA TYR A 21 4.70 3.06 20.99
C TYR A 21 4.68 3.02 22.54
N ALA A 22 4.33 4.13 23.19
CA ALA A 22 4.18 4.14 24.64
C ALA A 22 3.03 3.22 25.11
N GLY A 23 1.92 3.15 24.33
CA GLY A 23 0.86 2.16 24.56
C GLY A 23 1.35 0.71 24.44
N ALA A 24 2.23 0.44 23.48
CA ALA A 24 2.86 -0.88 23.33
C ALA A 24 3.82 -1.18 24.50
N ASP A 25 4.59 -0.20 24.99
CA ASP A 25 5.43 -0.36 26.17
C ASP A 25 4.57 -0.64 27.42
N LEU A 26 3.47 0.10 27.61
CA LEU A 26 2.53 -0.16 28.70
C LEU A 26 1.91 -1.57 28.60
N CYS A 27 1.57 -2.01 27.39
CA CYS A 27 1.10 -3.36 27.14
C CYS A 27 2.13 -4.41 27.63
N GLY A 28 3.41 -4.21 27.31
CA GLY A 28 4.50 -5.10 27.71
C GLY A 28 4.72 -5.13 29.21
N VAL A 29 4.83 -3.98 29.90
CA VAL A 29 5.01 -3.91 31.35
C VAL A 29 3.80 -4.46 32.11
N SER A 30 2.59 -4.26 31.57
CA SER A 30 1.35 -4.81 32.12
C SER A 30 1.13 -6.28 31.76
N ARG A 31 2.01 -6.90 30.99
CA ARG A 31 1.97 -8.32 30.56
C ARG A 31 0.72 -8.72 29.79
N TYR A 32 0.09 -7.77 29.09
CA TYR A 32 -0.99 -8.12 28.15
C TYR A 32 -0.43 -8.91 26.98
N GLN A 33 -1.11 -10.00 26.62
CA GLN A 33 -0.64 -10.91 25.60
C GLN A 33 -1.25 -10.58 24.24
N TYR A 34 -0.44 -10.62 23.21
CA TYR A 34 -0.84 -10.55 21.80
C TYR A 34 0.08 -11.43 20.94
N PRO A 35 -0.30 -11.82 19.72
CA PRO A 35 0.51 -12.67 18.87
C PRO A 35 1.88 -12.03 18.56
N PRO A 36 3.02 -12.76 18.73
CA PRO A 36 4.36 -12.22 18.52
C PRO A 36 4.75 -12.17 17.02
N THR A 37 3.79 -11.84 16.16
CA THR A 37 3.93 -11.80 14.69
C THR A 37 4.29 -10.43 14.15
N ILE A 38 4.22 -9.41 15.01
CA ILE A 38 4.52 -8.02 14.66
C ILE A 38 5.95 -7.65 15.04
N LYS A 39 6.69 -7.07 14.08
CA LYS A 39 7.97 -6.39 14.32
C LYS A 39 7.72 -4.89 14.28
N VAL A 40 8.25 -4.16 15.27
CA VAL A 40 7.95 -2.75 15.46
C VAL A 40 9.14 -1.88 15.05
N ILE A 41 8.84 -0.85 14.26
CA ILE A 41 9.71 0.30 14.01
C ILE A 41 9.09 1.52 14.72
N ARG A 42 9.84 2.12 15.64
CA ARG A 42 9.45 3.34 16.32
C ARG A 42 9.73 4.53 15.41
N VAL A 43 8.71 5.36 15.17
CA VAL A 43 8.80 6.57 14.36
C VAL A 43 8.40 7.77 15.22
N MET A 44 8.94 8.96 14.93
CA MET A 44 8.62 10.16 15.72
C MET A 44 7.14 10.54 15.60
N CYS A 45 6.52 10.30 14.46
CA CYS A 45 5.10 10.55 14.22
C CYS A 45 4.56 9.59 13.14
N SER A 46 3.29 9.17 13.25
CA SER A 46 2.63 8.38 12.20
C SER A 46 2.60 9.09 10.85
N GLY A 47 2.52 10.42 10.81
CA GLY A 47 2.61 11.21 9.57
C GLY A 47 3.98 11.18 8.89
N ARG A 48 5.00 10.58 9.51
CA ARG A 48 6.32 10.34 8.89
C ARG A 48 6.42 8.99 8.17
N VAL A 49 5.40 8.16 8.30
CA VAL A 49 5.35 6.91 7.55
C VAL A 49 5.03 7.21 6.09
N ASP A 50 6.00 6.95 5.25
CA ASP A 50 5.90 7.14 3.81
C ASP A 50 5.33 5.89 3.14
N LEU A 51 4.55 6.06 2.06
CA LEU A 51 4.07 4.95 1.23
C LEU A 51 5.21 4.06 0.71
N GLU A 52 6.39 4.63 0.49
CA GLU A 52 7.57 3.86 0.08
C GLU A 52 7.95 2.81 1.13
N PHE A 53 7.88 3.15 2.43
CA PHE A 53 8.15 2.19 3.50
C PHE A 53 7.10 1.07 3.53
N VAL A 54 5.83 1.42 3.30
CA VAL A 54 4.73 0.46 3.22
C VAL A 54 4.93 -0.51 2.05
N LEU A 55 5.20 0.01 0.86
CA LEU A 55 5.43 -0.79 -0.34
C LEU A 55 6.70 -1.65 -0.22
N GLN A 56 7.76 -1.10 0.39
CA GLN A 56 8.98 -1.86 0.65
C GLN A 56 8.75 -3.00 1.66
N ALA A 57 7.90 -2.79 2.66
CA ALA A 57 7.52 -3.85 3.60
C ALA A 57 6.82 -5.01 2.87
N PHE A 58 5.88 -4.73 1.98
CA PHE A 58 5.22 -5.75 1.16
C PHE A 58 6.19 -6.43 0.18
N ALA A 59 7.07 -5.68 -0.47
CA ALA A 59 8.09 -6.22 -1.36
C ALA A 59 9.08 -7.16 -0.63
N ASN A 60 9.32 -6.93 0.67
CA ASN A 60 10.11 -7.79 1.54
C ASN A 60 9.32 -8.99 2.13
N GLY A 61 8.09 -9.22 1.62
CA GLY A 61 7.27 -10.37 1.98
C GLY A 61 6.62 -10.26 3.36
N ASN A 62 6.35 -9.04 3.86
CA ASN A 62 5.43 -8.89 4.99
C ASN A 62 3.99 -9.07 4.49
N ASP A 63 3.18 -9.79 5.26
CA ASP A 63 1.78 -10.08 4.93
C ASP A 63 0.85 -8.93 5.29
N GLY A 64 1.29 -8.07 6.22
CA GLY A 64 0.58 -6.89 6.64
C GLY A 64 1.49 -5.78 7.14
N VAL A 65 1.01 -4.53 6.99
CA VAL A 65 1.64 -3.34 7.54
C VAL A 65 0.66 -2.66 8.51
N PHE A 66 1.12 -2.45 9.74
CA PHE A 66 0.37 -1.80 10.80
C PHE A 66 0.95 -0.42 11.08
N ILE A 67 0.10 0.58 11.17
CA ILE A 67 0.52 1.95 11.54
C ILE A 67 -0.27 2.34 12.79
N GLY A 68 0.45 2.64 13.88
CA GLY A 68 -0.14 3.13 15.12
C GLY A 68 0.10 4.62 15.28
N GLY A 69 -0.97 5.39 15.48
CA GLY A 69 -0.93 6.83 15.64
C GLY A 69 -1.74 7.35 16.83
N CYS A 70 -1.63 8.64 17.11
CA CYS A 70 -2.44 9.35 18.10
C CYS A 70 -3.89 9.49 17.62
N TRP A 71 -4.84 9.55 18.52
CA TRP A 71 -6.22 9.90 18.20
C TRP A 71 -6.30 11.24 17.47
N LEU A 72 -7.26 11.36 16.54
CA LEU A 72 -7.50 12.62 15.83
C LEU A 72 -7.84 13.73 16.84
N GLY A 73 -7.13 14.85 16.71
CA GLY A 73 -7.23 15.97 17.67
C GLY A 73 -6.27 15.89 18.87
N GLU A 74 -5.61 14.73 19.11
CA GLU A 74 -4.69 14.54 20.24
C GLU A 74 -3.23 14.38 19.79
N CYS A 75 -2.92 14.72 18.55
CA CYS A 75 -1.56 14.55 18.04
C CYS A 75 -0.58 15.53 18.70
N HIS A 76 0.60 15.05 19.06
CA HIS A 76 1.70 15.90 19.54
C HIS A 76 2.06 17.01 18.54
N TYR A 77 1.90 16.73 17.25
CA TYR A 77 2.06 17.69 16.15
C TYR A 77 0.67 18.18 15.69
N VAL A 78 0.23 19.29 16.26
CA VAL A 78 -1.16 19.79 16.19
C VAL A 78 -1.68 20.00 14.75
N THR A 79 -0.81 20.41 13.82
CA THR A 79 -1.20 20.78 12.46
C THR A 79 -1.00 19.68 11.42
N GLU A 80 -0.30 18.61 11.79
CA GLU A 80 0.14 17.54 10.89
C GLU A 80 0.02 16.18 11.60
N GLY A 81 0.75 15.22 11.15
CA GLY A 81 0.93 13.97 11.85
C GLY A 81 -0.17 12.95 11.55
N ASN A 82 -1.10 12.72 12.47
CA ASN A 82 -2.12 11.69 12.29
C ASN A 82 -3.09 11.97 11.13
N TYR A 83 -3.34 13.22 10.79
CA TYR A 83 -4.14 13.58 9.61
C TYR A 83 -3.42 13.23 8.31
N ASP A 84 -2.11 13.46 8.25
CA ASP A 84 -1.29 13.08 7.10
C ASP A 84 -1.19 11.55 6.99
N ALA A 85 -1.08 10.84 8.13
CA ALA A 85 -1.14 9.38 8.16
C ALA A 85 -2.48 8.85 7.61
N LEU A 86 -3.59 9.52 7.92
CA LEU A 86 -4.92 9.15 7.42
C LEU A 86 -5.00 9.30 5.90
N SER A 87 -4.53 10.43 5.36
CA SER A 87 -4.50 10.69 3.91
C SER A 87 -3.63 9.68 3.17
N MET A 88 -2.42 9.43 3.68
CA MET A 88 -1.50 8.43 3.15
C MET A 88 -2.10 7.01 3.18
N MET A 89 -2.78 6.65 4.27
CA MET A 89 -3.45 5.36 4.42
C MET A 89 -4.51 5.14 3.32
N HIS A 90 -5.36 6.15 3.05
CA HIS A 90 -6.40 6.04 2.04
C HIS A 90 -5.80 5.86 0.65
N LEU A 91 -4.77 6.64 0.29
CA LEU A 91 -4.07 6.46 -0.97
C LEU A 91 -3.39 5.08 -1.04
N GLY A 92 -2.74 4.66 0.04
CA GLY A 92 -2.08 3.35 0.12
C GLY A 92 -3.06 2.19 -0.11
N LYS A 93 -4.22 2.22 0.54
CA LYS A 93 -5.28 1.22 0.33
C LYS A 93 -5.76 1.17 -1.12
N LYS A 94 -5.97 2.34 -1.74
CA LYS A 94 -6.35 2.41 -3.16
C LYS A 94 -5.27 1.84 -4.07
N LEU A 95 -4.02 2.13 -3.82
CA LEU A 95 -2.91 1.55 -4.60
C LEU A 95 -2.86 0.02 -4.47
N LEU A 96 -3.11 -0.53 -3.27
CA LEU A 96 -3.21 -1.98 -3.08
C LEU A 96 -4.38 -2.57 -3.88
N GLU A 97 -5.56 -1.94 -3.85
CA GLU A 97 -6.73 -2.36 -4.64
C GLU A 97 -6.41 -2.42 -6.14
N TYR A 98 -5.75 -1.39 -6.70
CA TYR A 98 -5.40 -1.34 -8.13
C TYR A 98 -4.44 -2.45 -8.57
N ILE A 99 -3.62 -2.96 -7.68
CA ILE A 99 -2.75 -4.11 -7.99
C ILE A 99 -3.37 -5.46 -7.60
N GLY A 100 -4.61 -5.45 -7.11
CA GLY A 100 -5.35 -6.65 -6.73
C GLY A 100 -4.99 -7.23 -5.37
N LEU A 101 -4.26 -6.48 -4.52
CA LEU A 101 -4.05 -6.85 -3.12
C LEU A 101 -5.21 -6.38 -2.25
N ASN A 102 -5.55 -7.17 -1.25
CA ASN A 102 -6.59 -6.78 -0.29
C ASN A 102 -6.12 -5.56 0.53
N PRO A 103 -6.90 -4.45 0.55
CA PRO A 103 -6.53 -3.23 1.27
C PRO A 103 -6.45 -3.41 2.79
N ASP A 104 -7.07 -4.46 3.35
CA ASP A 104 -6.98 -4.77 4.79
C ASP A 104 -5.59 -5.25 5.23
N ARG A 105 -4.68 -5.53 4.29
CA ARG A 105 -3.26 -5.78 4.60
C ARG A 105 -2.52 -4.52 5.10
N LEU A 106 -3.08 -3.34 4.88
CA LEU A 106 -2.60 -2.07 5.39
C LEU A 106 -3.59 -1.52 6.42
N ARG A 107 -3.17 -1.40 7.68
CA ARG A 107 -4.03 -0.99 8.79
C ARG A 107 -3.47 0.21 9.55
N LEU A 108 -4.33 1.19 9.81
CA LEU A 108 -4.04 2.34 10.66
C LEU A 108 -4.96 2.29 11.87
N GLU A 109 -4.37 2.38 13.07
CA GLU A 109 -5.11 2.41 14.32
C GLU A 109 -4.66 3.57 15.21
N TRP A 110 -5.62 4.09 15.97
CA TRP A 110 -5.38 5.11 16.96
C TRP A 110 -5.27 4.46 18.35
N VAL A 111 -4.12 4.66 18.98
CA VAL A 111 -3.82 4.13 20.31
C VAL A 111 -3.08 5.18 21.09
N SER A 112 -3.62 5.59 22.25
CA SER A 112 -2.94 6.54 23.14
C SER A 112 -1.90 5.84 24.04
N ALA A 113 -1.05 6.63 24.68
CA ALA A 113 0.00 6.12 25.56
C ALA A 113 -0.54 5.30 26.75
N SER A 114 -1.76 5.57 27.20
CA SER A 114 -2.42 4.88 28.31
C SER A 114 -3.24 3.65 27.89
N GLU A 115 -3.33 3.35 26.57
CA GLU A 115 -4.20 2.31 26.03
C GLU A 115 -3.45 1.00 25.69
N GLY A 116 -2.68 0.46 26.66
CA GLY A 116 -1.94 -0.80 26.48
C GLY A 116 -2.84 -2.00 26.17
N ILE A 117 -4.04 -2.09 26.75
CA ILE A 117 -5.02 -3.15 26.44
C ILE A 117 -5.47 -3.04 24.99
N ARG A 118 -5.88 -1.84 24.56
CA ARG A 118 -6.29 -1.57 23.18
C ARG A 118 -5.19 -1.95 22.18
N TYR A 119 -3.93 -1.67 22.50
CA TYR A 119 -2.82 -2.07 21.64
C TYR A 119 -2.80 -3.60 21.41
N ALA A 120 -2.93 -4.39 22.48
CA ALA A 120 -2.99 -5.85 22.37
C ALA A 120 -4.20 -6.31 21.54
N GLU A 121 -5.36 -5.71 21.76
CA GLU A 121 -6.61 -6.03 21.03
C GLU A 121 -6.48 -5.77 19.53
N VAL A 122 -6.03 -4.58 19.12
CA VAL A 122 -5.93 -4.22 17.69
C VAL A 122 -4.86 -5.02 16.95
N VAL A 123 -3.75 -5.37 17.61
CA VAL A 123 -2.72 -6.24 17.02
C VAL A 123 -3.24 -7.69 16.89
N THR A 124 -4.00 -8.17 17.87
CA THR A 124 -4.61 -9.51 17.83
C THR A 124 -5.63 -9.60 16.71
N ASP A 125 -6.53 -8.62 16.60
CA ASP A 125 -7.54 -8.55 15.55
C ASP A 125 -6.91 -8.45 14.16
N PHE A 126 -5.89 -7.59 13.99
CA PHE A 126 -5.17 -7.49 12.72
C PHE A 126 -4.47 -8.80 12.33
N THR A 127 -3.85 -9.48 13.31
CA THR A 127 -3.25 -10.81 13.09
C THR A 127 -4.28 -11.84 12.66
N ALA A 128 -5.46 -11.85 13.27
CA ALA A 128 -6.56 -12.74 12.90
C ALA A 128 -7.04 -12.44 11.46
N ARG A 129 -7.21 -11.17 11.13
CA ARG A 129 -7.59 -10.75 9.77
C ARG A 129 -6.58 -11.19 8.71
N LEU A 130 -5.28 -11.08 8.98
CA LEU A 130 -4.24 -11.54 8.05
C LEU A 130 -4.20 -13.07 7.92
N LYS A 131 -4.54 -13.82 8.97
CA LYS A 131 -4.68 -15.28 8.88
C LYS A 131 -5.82 -15.68 7.94
N GLU A 132 -6.95 -14.96 7.97
CA GLU A 132 -8.07 -15.16 7.03
C GLU A 132 -7.67 -14.87 5.60
N LEU A 133 -6.92 -13.78 5.37
CA LEU A 133 -6.45 -13.38 4.04
C LEU A 133 -5.37 -14.32 3.48
N GLY A 134 -4.68 -15.07 4.33
CA GLY A 134 -3.55 -15.90 3.92
C GLY A 134 -2.29 -15.13 3.53
N PRO A 135 -1.22 -15.84 3.08
CA PRO A 135 0.03 -15.21 2.67
C PRO A 135 -0.17 -14.19 1.54
N ILE A 136 0.62 -13.10 1.58
CA ILE A 136 0.51 -12.02 0.58
C ILE A 136 0.67 -12.56 -0.85
N GLY A 137 -0.22 -12.13 -1.73
CA GLY A 137 -0.32 -12.57 -3.12
C GLY A 137 -1.04 -13.91 -3.25
N VAL A 138 -0.68 -14.92 -2.46
CA VAL A 138 -1.32 -16.25 -2.51
C VAL A 138 -2.81 -16.17 -2.17
N GLY A 139 -3.15 -15.44 -1.11
CA GLY A 139 -4.53 -15.21 -0.71
C GLY A 139 -5.37 -14.49 -1.77
N GLU A 140 -4.74 -13.69 -2.61
CA GLU A 140 -5.38 -12.97 -3.73
C GLU A 140 -5.26 -13.69 -5.08
N GLY A 141 -4.65 -14.87 -5.13
CA GLY A 141 -4.42 -15.61 -6.38
C GLY A 141 -3.39 -14.96 -7.31
N ILE A 142 -2.48 -14.14 -6.76
CA ILE A 142 -1.41 -13.47 -7.50
C ILE A 142 -0.12 -14.25 -7.27
N ASP A 143 0.54 -14.69 -8.34
CA ASP A 143 1.85 -15.32 -8.21
C ASP A 143 2.94 -14.32 -7.79
N GLN A 144 4.06 -14.84 -7.27
CA GLN A 144 5.12 -13.99 -6.69
C GLN A 144 5.82 -13.11 -7.73
N SER A 145 5.88 -13.53 -9.00
CA SER A 145 6.48 -12.73 -10.07
C SER A 145 5.58 -11.56 -10.46
N ALA A 146 4.28 -11.82 -10.62
CA ALA A 146 3.28 -10.80 -10.85
C ALA A 146 3.19 -9.81 -9.69
N LEU A 147 3.26 -10.28 -8.44
CA LEU A 147 3.27 -9.42 -7.26
C LEU A 147 4.47 -8.47 -7.25
N ARG A 148 5.68 -8.99 -7.52
CA ARG A 148 6.90 -8.17 -7.62
C ARG A 148 6.77 -7.10 -8.69
N LEU A 149 6.32 -7.46 -9.89
CA LEU A 149 6.11 -6.55 -11.00
C LEU A 149 5.16 -5.41 -10.61
N LYS A 150 4.01 -5.76 -10.01
CA LYS A 150 2.98 -4.80 -9.60
C LYS A 150 3.49 -3.84 -8.52
N LEU A 151 4.19 -4.34 -7.50
CA LEU A 151 4.79 -3.52 -6.46
C LEU A 151 5.89 -2.60 -7.01
N GLU A 152 6.72 -3.10 -7.91
CA GLU A 152 7.76 -2.29 -8.57
C GLU A 152 7.15 -1.19 -9.45
N ALA A 153 6.07 -1.49 -10.17
CA ALA A 153 5.36 -0.51 -10.97
C ALA A 153 4.77 0.63 -10.12
N ILE A 154 4.17 0.32 -8.95
CA ILE A 154 3.71 1.37 -8.02
C ILE A 154 4.88 2.21 -7.52
N LYS A 155 5.99 1.59 -7.13
CA LYS A 155 7.18 2.31 -6.64
C LYS A 155 7.69 3.33 -7.65
N LYS A 156 7.63 3.03 -8.95
CA LYS A 156 8.04 3.97 -10.01
C LYS A 156 7.12 5.19 -10.15
N ILE A 157 5.81 5.04 -9.93
CA ILE A 157 4.87 6.16 -9.96
C ILE A 157 4.73 6.88 -8.61
N LEU A 158 5.36 6.36 -7.55
CA LEU A 158 5.21 6.87 -6.19
C LEU A 158 5.57 8.37 -6.04
N PRO A 159 6.63 8.93 -6.67
CA PRO A 159 6.91 10.36 -6.59
C PRO A 159 5.72 11.21 -7.08
N TYR A 160 5.06 10.79 -8.15
CA TYR A 160 3.85 11.44 -8.65
C TYR A 160 2.68 11.26 -7.69
N MET A 161 2.49 10.06 -7.12
CA MET A 161 1.42 9.78 -6.16
C MET A 161 1.56 10.60 -4.88
N LYS A 162 2.77 10.82 -4.40
CA LYS A 162 3.05 11.71 -3.25
C LYS A 162 2.64 13.16 -3.54
N LEU A 163 2.80 13.62 -4.78
CA LEU A 163 2.32 14.93 -5.20
C LEU A 163 0.78 14.99 -5.17
N VAL A 164 0.12 13.98 -5.73
CA VAL A 164 -1.35 13.87 -5.69
C VAL A 164 -1.86 13.85 -4.25
N GLU A 165 -1.24 13.06 -3.39
CA GLU A 165 -1.59 12.99 -1.96
C GLU A 165 -1.49 14.37 -1.32
N ARG A 166 -0.37 15.06 -1.49
CA ARG A 166 -0.14 16.37 -0.88
C ARG A 166 -1.11 17.44 -1.39
N GLU A 167 -1.38 17.49 -2.68
CA GLU A 167 -2.16 18.56 -3.30
C GLU A 167 -3.68 18.32 -3.26
N LYS A 168 -4.11 17.06 -3.17
CA LYS A 168 -5.52 16.67 -3.30
C LYS A 168 -6.11 16.01 -2.07
N LEU A 169 -5.31 15.30 -1.26
CA LEU A 169 -5.81 14.48 -0.16
C LEU A 169 -5.51 15.06 1.23
N ARG A 170 -4.55 15.97 1.37
CA ARG A 170 -4.24 16.64 2.64
C ARG A 170 -5.27 17.72 2.95
N VAL A 171 -6.48 17.31 3.16
CA VAL A 171 -7.59 18.17 3.59
C VAL A 171 -7.71 18.20 5.11
N ARG A 172 -8.28 19.28 5.64
CA ARG A 172 -8.54 19.42 7.07
C ARG A 172 -10.05 19.52 7.29
N PHE A 173 -10.58 18.60 8.06
CA PHE A 173 -11.97 18.58 8.49
C PHE A 173 -12.06 18.64 10.00
N GLU A 174 -13.21 19.08 10.50
CA GLU A 174 -13.44 19.27 11.94
C GLU A 174 -13.60 17.94 12.69
N ASN A 175 -14.09 16.90 12.02
CA ASN A 175 -14.38 15.64 12.67
C ASN A 175 -14.15 14.41 11.77
N LYS A 176 -14.09 13.24 12.43
CA LYS A 176 -13.85 11.95 11.78
C LYS A 176 -14.91 11.58 10.71
N ALA A 177 -16.17 11.99 10.93
CA ALA A 177 -17.25 11.68 9.98
C ALA A 177 -17.07 12.42 8.65
N GLN A 178 -16.61 13.66 8.67
CA GLN A 178 -16.29 14.42 7.46
C GLN A 178 -15.12 13.80 6.69
N TYR A 179 -14.07 13.32 7.39
CA TYR A 179 -12.98 12.56 6.76
C TYR A 179 -13.51 11.30 6.08
N ALA A 180 -14.32 10.50 6.78
CA ALA A 180 -14.90 9.27 6.22
C ALA A 180 -15.74 9.56 4.98
N LYS A 181 -16.57 10.61 5.00
CA LYS A 181 -17.39 11.03 3.85
C LYS A 181 -16.52 11.45 2.66
N PHE A 182 -15.46 12.24 2.89
CA PHE A 182 -14.57 12.70 1.84
C PHE A 182 -13.86 11.52 1.15
N PHE A 183 -13.25 10.61 1.94
CA PHE A 183 -12.52 9.49 1.38
C PHE A 183 -13.40 8.40 0.76
N ALA A 184 -14.70 8.39 1.07
CA ALA A 184 -15.68 7.52 0.44
C ALA A 184 -16.42 8.16 -0.75
N SER A 185 -16.12 9.43 -1.08
CA SER A 185 -16.84 10.15 -2.14
C SER A 185 -16.53 9.61 -3.53
N ASP A 186 -17.55 9.60 -4.39
CA ASP A 186 -17.43 9.17 -5.79
C ASP A 186 -16.52 10.12 -6.59
N GLU A 187 -16.57 11.42 -6.25
CA GLU A 187 -15.71 12.43 -6.89
C GLU A 187 -14.22 12.11 -6.63
N LEU A 188 -13.85 11.78 -5.40
CA LEU A 188 -12.47 11.42 -5.08
C LEU A 188 -12.07 10.09 -5.73
N ASN A 189 -12.95 9.09 -5.71
CA ASN A 189 -12.70 7.81 -6.37
C ASN A 189 -12.49 7.98 -7.88
N SER A 190 -13.33 8.78 -8.54
CA SER A 190 -13.20 9.10 -9.97
C SER A 190 -11.90 9.84 -10.27
N LEU A 191 -11.54 10.83 -9.45
CA LEU A 191 -10.29 11.56 -9.57
C LEU A 191 -9.07 10.63 -9.43
N LEU A 192 -9.06 9.76 -8.43
CA LEU A 192 -7.97 8.80 -8.24
C LEU A 192 -7.87 7.80 -9.40
N ASN A 193 -9.01 7.31 -9.91
CA ASN A 193 -9.02 6.46 -11.09
C ASN A 193 -8.36 7.16 -12.29
N GLU A 194 -8.76 8.39 -12.60
CA GLU A 194 -8.20 9.17 -13.70
C GLU A 194 -6.67 9.38 -13.53
N LEU A 195 -6.23 9.68 -12.33
CA LEU A 195 -4.82 10.00 -12.07
C LEU A 195 -3.91 8.77 -11.99
N ILE A 196 -4.44 7.59 -11.62
CA ILE A 196 -3.63 6.41 -11.28
C ILE A 196 -3.66 5.36 -12.39
N VAL A 197 -4.83 5.01 -12.93
CA VAL A 197 -5.01 3.80 -13.74
C VAL A 197 -4.09 3.79 -14.96
N ASP A 198 -4.13 4.83 -15.79
CA ASP A 198 -3.30 4.90 -17.00
C ASP A 198 -1.79 4.94 -16.66
N LYS A 199 -1.41 5.66 -15.60
CA LYS A 199 0.00 5.73 -15.17
C LYS A 199 0.52 4.41 -14.63
N LEU A 200 -0.31 3.71 -13.87
CA LEU A 200 0.05 2.39 -13.35
C LEU A 200 0.18 1.37 -14.49
N ALA A 201 -0.74 1.36 -15.45
CA ALA A 201 -0.67 0.50 -16.63
C ALA A 201 0.62 0.74 -17.42
N ILE A 202 0.93 2.01 -17.72
CA ILE A 202 2.19 2.38 -18.39
C ILE A 202 3.40 1.93 -17.56
N SER A 203 3.39 2.15 -16.25
CA SER A 203 4.49 1.73 -15.38
C SER A 203 4.70 0.21 -15.39
N GLN A 204 3.62 -0.58 -15.36
CA GLN A 204 3.70 -2.04 -15.45
C GLN A 204 4.30 -2.50 -16.79
N ILE A 205 3.88 -1.89 -17.89
CA ILE A 205 4.46 -2.15 -19.23
C ILE A 205 5.96 -1.83 -19.23
N MET A 206 6.36 -0.66 -18.67
CA MET A 206 7.76 -0.27 -18.59
C MET A 206 8.60 -1.24 -17.75
N VAL A 207 8.06 -1.77 -16.65
CA VAL A 207 8.76 -2.76 -15.82
C VAL A 207 8.99 -4.05 -16.62
N LEU A 208 7.99 -4.54 -17.35
CA LEU A 208 8.16 -5.71 -18.22
C LEU A 208 9.21 -5.49 -19.31
N LEU A 209 9.19 -4.34 -19.98
CA LEU A 209 10.13 -4.02 -21.04
C LEU A 209 11.57 -3.75 -20.58
N GLN A 210 11.79 -3.58 -19.27
CA GLN A 210 13.15 -3.52 -18.69
C GLN A 210 13.87 -4.88 -18.74
N GLU A 211 13.11 -5.97 -18.67
CA GLU A 211 13.68 -7.32 -18.68
C GLU A 211 13.96 -7.81 -20.11
N LYS A 212 13.05 -7.54 -21.04
CA LYS A 212 13.16 -7.95 -22.44
C LYS A 212 12.18 -7.24 -23.36
N ALA A 213 12.48 -7.23 -24.65
CA ALA A 213 11.54 -6.78 -25.66
C ALA A 213 10.35 -7.75 -25.78
N LEU A 214 9.13 -7.20 -25.85
CA LEU A 214 7.88 -7.97 -25.86
C LEU A 214 6.93 -7.46 -26.94
N SER A 215 6.13 -8.37 -27.50
CA SER A 215 5.00 -8.05 -28.37
C SER A 215 3.79 -7.55 -27.55
N THR A 216 2.85 -6.86 -28.21
CA THR A 216 1.59 -6.42 -27.58
C THR A 216 0.84 -7.60 -26.92
N GLY A 217 0.82 -8.76 -27.58
CA GLY A 217 0.15 -9.96 -27.06
C GLY A 217 0.83 -10.54 -25.82
N GLU A 218 2.16 -10.58 -25.77
CA GLU A 218 2.93 -11.04 -24.60
C GLU A 218 2.71 -10.11 -23.41
N ILE A 219 2.69 -8.78 -23.64
CA ILE A 219 2.41 -7.78 -22.59
C ILE A 219 0.97 -7.96 -22.07
N ALA A 220 -0.01 -8.07 -22.98
CA ALA A 220 -1.41 -8.25 -22.63
C ALA A 220 -1.62 -9.50 -21.76
N HIS A 221 -1.01 -10.61 -22.15
CA HIS A 221 -1.06 -11.86 -21.37
C HIS A 221 -0.43 -11.70 -19.97
N SER A 222 0.77 -11.10 -19.90
CA SER A 222 1.50 -10.94 -18.64
C SER A 222 0.80 -10.01 -17.62
N LEU A 223 0.07 -9.00 -18.12
CA LEU A 223 -0.61 -8.02 -17.25
C LEU A 223 -2.09 -8.34 -17.03
N GLY A 224 -2.66 -9.32 -17.76
CA GLY A 224 -4.09 -9.59 -17.74
C GLY A 224 -4.93 -8.46 -18.34
N MET A 225 -4.36 -7.68 -19.27
CA MET A 225 -5.00 -6.57 -19.96
C MET A 225 -5.47 -6.99 -21.36
N SER A 226 -6.44 -6.25 -21.93
CA SER A 226 -6.78 -6.45 -23.33
C SER A 226 -5.67 -5.94 -24.27
N ALA A 227 -5.50 -6.57 -25.42
CA ALA A 227 -4.53 -6.13 -26.42
C ALA A 227 -4.79 -4.67 -26.89
N SER A 228 -6.05 -4.24 -26.91
CA SER A 228 -6.45 -2.88 -27.27
C SER A 228 -5.97 -1.85 -26.24
N GLU A 229 -6.12 -2.13 -24.93
CA GLU A 229 -5.63 -1.27 -23.86
C GLU A 229 -4.11 -1.16 -23.90
N VAL A 230 -3.43 -2.30 -24.05
CA VAL A 230 -1.96 -2.32 -24.17
C VAL A 230 -1.51 -1.50 -25.39
N ALA A 231 -2.14 -1.66 -26.55
CA ALA A 231 -1.81 -0.89 -27.76
C ALA A 231 -2.00 0.62 -27.57
N LYS A 232 -3.08 1.04 -26.87
CA LYS A 232 -3.31 2.44 -26.51
C LYS A 232 -2.15 3.01 -25.66
N HIS A 233 -1.73 2.27 -24.62
CA HIS A 233 -0.65 2.71 -23.73
C HIS A 233 0.72 2.68 -24.43
N LEU A 234 1.00 1.67 -25.28
CA LEU A 234 2.21 1.63 -26.09
C LEU A 234 2.27 2.79 -27.08
N GLY A 235 1.17 3.11 -27.77
CA GLY A 235 1.09 4.25 -28.68
C GLY A 235 1.35 5.58 -27.95
N SER A 236 0.81 5.77 -26.76
CA SER A 236 1.07 6.95 -25.94
C SER A 236 2.53 7.03 -25.50
N SER A 237 3.11 5.91 -25.07
CA SER A 237 4.49 5.82 -24.58
C SER A 237 5.52 6.01 -25.71
N ALA A 238 5.21 5.52 -26.93
CA ALA A 238 6.05 5.72 -28.10
C ALA A 238 6.09 7.20 -28.53
N LYS A 239 4.95 7.90 -28.50
CA LYS A 239 4.89 9.36 -28.74
C LYS A 239 5.76 10.16 -27.75
N GLN A 240 5.87 9.67 -26.50
CA GLN A 240 6.72 10.27 -25.47
C GLN A 240 8.19 9.82 -25.56
N ARG A 241 8.54 8.98 -26.53
CA ARG A 241 9.88 8.39 -26.71
C ARG A 241 10.37 7.58 -25.51
N LEU A 242 9.47 6.96 -24.79
CA LEU A 242 9.78 6.07 -23.66
C LEU A 242 10.09 4.65 -24.15
N ILE A 243 9.51 4.27 -25.29
CA ILE A 243 9.68 2.96 -25.92
C ILE A 243 9.93 3.13 -27.43
N ARG A 244 10.55 2.13 -28.00
CA ARG A 244 10.72 1.97 -29.45
C ARG A 244 10.09 0.67 -29.92
N PHE A 245 9.60 0.66 -31.14
CA PHE A 245 9.12 -0.54 -31.83
C PHE A 245 10.22 -1.07 -32.75
N ASP A 246 10.51 -2.35 -32.62
CA ASP A 246 11.42 -3.09 -33.51
C ASP A 246 10.57 -3.80 -34.56
N GLU A 247 10.62 -3.33 -35.79
CA GLU A 247 9.83 -3.83 -36.90
C GLU A 247 10.25 -5.26 -37.29
N ASP A 248 11.56 -5.57 -37.20
CA ASP A 248 12.09 -6.88 -37.60
C ASP A 248 11.63 -7.99 -36.64
N GLN A 249 11.54 -7.66 -35.35
CA GLN A 249 11.13 -8.61 -34.34
C GLN A 249 9.63 -8.50 -33.96
N ASN A 250 8.94 -7.47 -34.45
CA ASN A 250 7.56 -7.13 -34.08
C ASN A 250 7.38 -7.01 -32.55
N ARG A 251 8.32 -6.32 -31.91
CA ARG A 251 8.41 -6.17 -30.43
C ARG A 251 8.67 -4.74 -30.02
N TYR A 252 8.23 -4.41 -28.81
CA TYR A 252 8.55 -3.15 -28.16
C TYR A 252 9.70 -3.34 -27.17
N ALA A 253 10.57 -2.35 -27.09
CA ALA A 253 11.66 -2.26 -26.13
C ALA A 253 11.71 -0.83 -25.55
N LEU A 254 12.41 -0.64 -24.44
CA LEU A 254 12.70 0.69 -23.93
C LEU A 254 13.55 1.47 -24.95
N ALA A 255 13.34 2.79 -25.03
CA ALA A 255 14.06 3.67 -25.94
C ALA A 255 15.50 3.94 -25.46
#